data_018858a6efde4bef68074430339b71ef
#
_entry.id   018858a6efde4bef68074430339b71ef
#
_cell.length_a   1.000
_cell.length_b   1.000
_cell.length_c   1.000
_cell.angle_alpha   90.00
_cell.angle_beta   90.00
_cell.angle_gamma   90.00
#
_symmetry.space_group_name_H-M   'P 1'
#
loop_
_entity.id
_entity.type
_entity.pdbx_description
1 polymer ?
#
loop_
_entity_poly.entity_id
_entity_poly.type
_entity_poly.pdbx_seq_one_letter_code
_entity_poly.pdbx_strand_id
1 'polypeptide(L)'
;MTVFALGGCTGAKNTFEIEDPRGLVSSATLRLCGSETPLAREADRLTLTRSIACEGDGEIRLVYEDGGSRHCIIGYVTPDAKQDWHFRADQSSCHHFT
;
A
#
# COMPACT_ATOMS: atom_id res chain seq x y z
N MET A 1 -28.19 8.30 17.08
CA MET A 1 -27.78 8.57 16.58
C MET A 1 -27.07 8.53 15.80
N THR A 2 -26.84 8.29 15.23
CA THR A 2 -26.24 8.29 14.47
C THR A 2 -25.34 8.75 13.93
N VAL A 3 -25.08 8.93 13.89
CA VAL A 3 -24.36 9.54 13.42
C VAL A 3 -23.46 9.27 12.72
N PHE A 4 -23.38 8.80 12.40
CA PHE A 4 -22.66 8.60 11.77
C PHE A 4 -22.45 8.60 10.75
N ALA A 5 -22.97 8.14 10.81
CA ALA A 5 -23.01 8.17 9.46
C ALA A 5 -22.22 9.18 8.88
N LEU A 6 -22.19 10.13 9.49
CA LEU A 6 -21.49 11.14 9.04
C LEU A 6 -20.13 10.77 8.72
N GLY A 7 -19.55 10.05 9.55
CA GLY A 7 -18.20 9.74 9.37
C GLY A 7 -17.96 9.02 8.09
N GLY A 8 -18.90 8.26 7.69
CA GLY A 8 -18.71 7.49 6.49
C GLY A 8 -18.58 8.32 5.26
N CYS A 9 -18.88 9.55 5.33
CA CYS A 9 -18.82 10.38 4.17
C CYS A 9 -17.45 10.92 3.91
N THR A 10 -16.54 10.69 4.80
CA THR A 10 -15.24 11.31 4.63
C THR A 10 -14.33 10.40 3.88
N GLY A 11 -13.70 10.85 2.87
CA GLY A 11 -12.62 10.18 2.21
C GLY A 11 -12.93 8.85 1.58
N ALA A 12 -12.40 8.59 0.46
CA ALA A 12 -12.46 7.30 -0.18
C ALA A 12 -11.39 6.39 0.41
N LYS A 13 -11.64 5.09 0.43
CA LYS A 13 -10.65 4.13 0.85
C LYS A 13 -9.85 3.66 -0.35
N ASN A 14 -8.57 3.52 -0.18
CA ASN A 14 -7.65 3.07 -1.20
C ASN A 14 -7.00 1.77 -0.76
N THR A 15 -6.77 0.87 -1.69
CA THR A 15 -6.14 -0.40 -1.40
C THR A 15 -4.73 -0.42 -1.95
N PHE A 16 -3.79 -0.88 -1.13
CA PHE A 16 -2.41 -1.04 -1.51
C PHE A 16 -2.11 -2.53 -1.36
N GLU A 17 -1.72 -3.17 -2.44
CA GLU A 17 -1.58 -4.62 -2.43
C GLU A 17 -0.30 -5.05 -3.14
N ILE A 18 0.41 -5.99 -2.52
CA ILE A 18 1.58 -6.62 -3.11
C ILE A 18 1.27 -8.09 -3.24
N GLU A 19 1.21 -8.60 -4.48
CA GLU A 19 1.06 -10.03 -4.69
C GLU A 19 2.40 -10.68 -4.46
N ASP A 20 2.42 -11.72 -3.65
CA ASP A 20 3.65 -12.41 -3.30
C ASP A 20 3.38 -13.92 -3.19
N PRO A 21 2.99 -14.55 -4.30
CA PRO A 21 2.60 -15.96 -4.26
C PRO A 21 3.74 -16.90 -3.91
N ARG A 22 4.98 -16.45 -4.08
CA ARG A 22 6.14 -17.28 -3.79
C ARG A 22 6.72 -17.03 -2.41
N GLY A 23 6.12 -16.12 -1.65
CA GLY A 23 6.58 -15.85 -0.29
C GLY A 23 7.96 -15.23 -0.21
N LEU A 24 8.31 -14.38 -1.16
CA LEU A 24 9.64 -13.78 -1.21
C LEU A 24 9.79 -12.56 -0.30
N VAL A 25 8.69 -11.95 0.08
CA VAL A 25 8.71 -10.70 0.82
C VAL A 25 8.48 -10.96 2.30
N SER A 26 9.40 -10.50 3.15
CA SER A 26 9.24 -10.64 4.59
C SER A 26 8.40 -9.50 5.18
N SER A 27 8.47 -8.30 4.58
CA SER A 27 7.64 -7.18 5.06
C SER A 27 7.44 -6.16 3.97
N ALA A 28 6.35 -5.42 4.06
CA ALA A 28 6.06 -4.32 3.15
C ALA A 28 5.51 -3.17 3.99
N THR A 29 5.98 -1.96 3.72
CA THR A 29 5.59 -0.78 4.49
C THR A 29 5.22 0.34 3.52
N LEU A 30 4.03 0.89 3.70
CA LEU A 30 3.62 2.05 2.94
C LEU A 30 4.21 3.30 3.59
N ARG A 31 4.94 4.08 2.81
CA ARG A 31 5.46 5.37 3.26
C ARG A 31 4.72 6.44 2.50
N LEU A 32 3.95 7.24 3.22
CA LEU A 32 3.09 8.22 2.60
C LEU A 32 2.97 9.42 3.53
N CYS A 33 3.28 10.59 3.02
CA CYS A 33 3.11 11.84 3.76
C CYS A 33 3.80 11.81 5.12
N GLY A 34 4.98 11.28 5.17
CA GLY A 34 5.75 11.28 6.41
C GLY A 34 5.38 10.20 7.40
N SER A 35 4.43 9.33 7.07
CA SER A 35 4.05 8.23 7.94
C SER A 35 4.45 6.91 7.32
N GLU A 36 4.63 5.91 8.15
CA GLU A 36 4.93 4.56 7.71
C GLU A 36 3.90 3.62 8.30
N THR A 37 3.28 2.81 7.47
CA THR A 37 2.26 1.88 7.90
C THR A 37 2.54 0.52 7.27
N PRO A 38 2.64 -0.54 8.07
CA PRO A 38 2.91 -1.86 7.50
C PRO A 38 1.69 -2.43 6.80
N LEU A 39 1.95 -3.17 5.73
CA LEU A 39 0.92 -3.97 5.10
C LEU A 39 0.83 -5.30 5.84
N ALA A 40 -0.34 -5.88 5.89
CA ALA A 40 -0.55 -7.14 6.57
C ALA A 40 -0.57 -8.29 5.57
N ARG A 41 0.02 -9.40 5.95
CA ARG A 41 0.00 -10.57 5.07
C ARG A 41 -1.33 -11.28 5.18
N GLU A 42 -1.90 -11.57 4.02
CA GLU A 42 -3.12 -12.34 3.92
C GLU A 42 -2.90 -13.36 2.81
N ALA A 43 -2.66 -14.60 3.17
CA ALA A 43 -2.40 -15.67 2.22
C ALA A 43 -1.20 -15.31 1.34
N ASP A 44 -1.38 -15.16 0.05
CA ASP A 44 -0.29 -14.94 -0.89
C ASP A 44 -0.08 -13.46 -1.23
N ARG A 45 -0.53 -12.56 -0.36
CA ARG A 45 -0.40 -11.13 -0.62
C ARG A 45 -0.19 -10.35 0.66
N LEU A 46 0.28 -9.12 0.52
CA LEU A 46 0.35 -8.17 1.62
C LEU A 46 -0.56 -7.02 1.23
N THR A 47 -1.39 -6.55 2.13
CA THR A 47 -2.41 -5.59 1.78
C THR A 47 -2.67 -4.58 2.89
N LEU A 48 -3.15 -3.42 2.51
CA LEU A 48 -3.52 -2.34 3.42
C LEU A 48 -4.60 -1.52 2.74
N THR A 49 -5.63 -1.18 3.48
CA THR A 49 -6.69 -0.30 2.99
C THR A 49 -6.76 0.91 3.90
N ARG A 50 -6.71 2.09 3.32
CA ARG A 50 -6.81 3.32 4.10
C ARG A 50 -7.16 4.49 3.20
N SER A 51 -7.64 5.58 3.80
CA SER A 51 -7.87 6.81 3.09
C SER A 51 -6.58 7.59 2.95
N ILE A 52 -6.48 8.37 1.88
CA ILE A 52 -5.35 9.29 1.70
C ILE A 52 -5.80 10.64 2.21
N ALA A 53 -5.13 11.13 3.24
CA ALA A 53 -5.49 12.37 3.90
C ALA A 53 -4.47 13.48 3.68
N CYS A 54 -3.53 13.25 2.79
CA CYS A 54 -2.44 14.22 2.59
C CYS A 54 -2.06 14.29 1.13
N GLU A 55 -1.18 15.19 0.81
CA GLU A 55 -0.70 15.39 -0.55
C GLU A 55 0.81 15.19 -0.55
N GLY A 56 1.32 14.42 -1.49
CA GLY A 56 2.75 14.18 -1.57
C GLY A 56 3.07 12.86 -2.24
N ASP A 57 4.34 12.54 -2.27
CA ASP A 57 4.80 11.30 -2.89
C ASP A 57 4.65 10.13 -1.94
N GLY A 58 4.43 8.97 -2.50
CA GLY A 58 4.33 7.74 -1.73
C GLY A 58 5.09 6.60 -2.37
N GLU A 59 5.41 5.62 -1.57
CA GLU A 59 6.07 4.41 -2.02
C GLU A 59 5.76 3.27 -1.06
N ILE A 60 5.92 2.04 -1.53
CA ILE A 60 5.88 0.89 -0.65
C ILE A 60 7.28 0.30 -0.64
N ARG A 61 7.83 0.13 0.54
CA ARG A 61 9.15 -0.47 0.69
C ARG A 61 8.99 -1.94 0.98
N LEU A 62 9.60 -2.77 0.17
CA LEU A 62 9.60 -4.21 0.37
C LEU A 62 10.93 -4.64 0.95
N VAL A 63 10.89 -5.55 1.91
CA VAL A 63 12.08 -6.23 2.41
C VAL A 63 11.88 -7.70 2.09
N TYR A 64 12.83 -8.27 1.38
CA TYR A 64 12.76 -9.65 0.95
C TYR A 64 13.37 -10.59 1.97
N GLU A 65 13.00 -11.84 1.88
CA GLU A 65 13.50 -12.85 2.81
C GLU A 65 15.02 -12.99 2.75
N ASP A 66 15.62 -12.68 1.61
CA ASP A 66 17.07 -12.77 1.47
C ASP A 66 17.79 -11.52 1.99
N GLY A 67 17.06 -10.56 2.54
CA GLY A 67 17.65 -9.35 3.08
C GLY A 67 17.69 -8.18 2.12
N GLY A 68 17.36 -8.39 0.86
CA GLY A 68 17.32 -7.28 -0.09
C GLY A 68 16.07 -6.43 0.09
N SER A 69 16.06 -5.27 -0.51
CA SER A 69 14.90 -4.39 -0.45
C SER A 69 14.63 -3.73 -1.79
N ARG A 70 13.41 -3.32 -1.99
CA ARG A 70 12.97 -2.62 -3.19
C ARG A 70 11.92 -1.60 -2.81
N HIS A 71 11.75 -0.61 -3.67
CA HIS A 71 10.74 0.43 -3.48
C HIS A 71 9.76 0.36 -4.65
N CYS A 72 8.49 0.21 -4.33
CA CYS A 72 7.43 0.22 -5.33
C CYS A 72 6.85 1.63 -5.31
N ILE A 73 7.00 2.35 -6.40
CA ILE A 73 6.66 3.77 -6.43
C ILE A 73 5.15 3.94 -6.61
N ILE A 74 4.55 4.63 -5.67
CA ILE A 74 3.15 5.02 -5.74
C ILE A 74 3.02 6.30 -6.58
N GLY A 75 3.95 7.21 -6.37
CA GLY A 75 3.92 8.51 -7.02
C GLY A 75 3.18 9.54 -6.19
N TYR A 76 2.78 10.63 -6.83
CA TYR A 76 2.16 11.74 -6.13
C TYR A 76 0.68 11.46 -5.88
N VAL A 77 0.23 11.67 -4.65
CA VAL A 77 -1.16 11.46 -4.29
C VAL A 77 -1.75 12.73 -3.72
N THR A 78 -3.07 12.84 -3.76
CA THR A 78 -3.79 13.98 -3.20
C THR A 78 -4.87 13.47 -2.25
N PRO A 79 -5.34 14.33 -1.33
CA PRO A 79 -6.41 13.95 -0.43
C PRO A 79 -7.66 13.54 -1.20
N ASP A 80 -8.36 12.56 -0.69
CA ASP A 80 -9.62 12.09 -1.25
C ASP A 80 -9.50 11.42 -2.61
N ALA A 81 -8.30 11.18 -3.08
CA ALA A 81 -8.12 10.40 -4.29
C ALA A 81 -8.64 8.99 -4.05
N LYS A 82 -9.26 8.42 -5.06
CA LYS A 82 -9.70 7.04 -4.99
C LYS A 82 -8.95 6.27 -6.05
N GLN A 83 -8.04 5.45 -5.61
CA GLN A 83 -7.19 4.69 -6.51
C GLN A 83 -6.67 3.46 -5.79
N ASP A 84 -6.53 2.38 -6.48
CA ASP A 84 -5.97 1.16 -5.90
C ASP A 84 -4.63 0.91 -6.57
N TRP A 85 -3.68 0.43 -5.79
CA TRP A 85 -2.35 0.12 -6.28
C TRP A 85 -2.07 -1.36 -6.09
N HIS A 86 -1.72 -2.03 -7.17
CA HIS A 86 -1.43 -3.45 -7.17
C HIS A 86 -0.06 -3.66 -7.77
N PHE A 87 0.80 -4.31 -7.01
CA PHE A 87 2.13 -4.64 -7.47
C PHE A 87 2.34 -6.13 -7.32
N ARG A 88 3.23 -6.68 -8.09
CA ARG A 88 3.64 -8.06 -7.95
C ARG A 88 5.11 -8.09 -7.57
N ALA A 89 5.43 -8.75 -6.47
CA ALA A 89 6.80 -8.91 -6.04
C ALA A 89 7.43 -10.07 -6.78
N ASP A 90 8.68 -9.91 -7.18
CA ASP A 90 9.46 -11.01 -7.68
C ASP A 90 10.88 -10.79 -7.18
N GLN A 91 11.80 -11.60 -7.63
CA GLN A 91 13.13 -11.60 -7.03
C GLN A 91 13.88 -10.30 -7.18
N SER A 92 13.62 -9.53 -8.19
CA SER A 92 14.46 -8.37 -8.46
C SER A 92 13.70 -7.08 -8.58
N SER A 93 12.39 -7.10 -8.66
CA SER A 93 11.67 -5.88 -8.95
C SER A 93 10.26 -5.88 -8.41
N CYS A 94 9.63 -4.74 -8.51
CA CYS A 94 8.26 -4.53 -8.11
C CYS A 94 7.52 -4.00 -9.32
N HIS A 95 6.58 -4.76 -9.82
CA HIS A 95 5.84 -4.38 -11.03
C HIS A 95 4.42 -3.98 -10.68
N HIS A 96 4.03 -2.80 -11.12
CA HIS A 96 2.65 -2.35 -11.00
C HIS A 96 1.86 -2.97 -12.14
N PHE A 97 0.69 -3.50 -11.83
CA PHE A 97 -0.19 -3.98 -12.87
C PHE A 97 -1.64 -3.66 -12.54
N THR A 98 -2.42 -3.57 -13.56
CA THR A 98 -3.83 -3.20 -13.39
C THR A 98 -4.73 -4.34 -13.81
#